data_042e5e7d99e7b1cde88b92a1bd5f2a09
#
_entry.id   042e5e7d99e7b1cde88b92a1bd5f2a09
#
_cell.length_a   1.000
_cell.length_b   1.000
_cell.length_c   1.000
_cell.angle_alpha   90.00
_cell.angle_beta   90.00
_cell.angle_gamma   90.00
#
_symmetry.space_group_name_H-M   'P 1'
#
loop_
_entity.id
_entity.type
_entity.pdbx_description
1 polymer ?
#
loop_
_entity_poly.entity_id
_entity_poly.type
_entity_poly.pdbx_seq_one_letter_code
_entity_poly.pdbx_strand_id
1 'polypeptide(L)'
;MYIDDLTDAVVACAEAEGWEVEAGINYKEQNTLFEFGKFSPGGRDFSFEVEMKCANINSLIENIDNYYESFDVDYETYIWLDQWGHGKNGAPYRLRSVLEDAEATEKMIEELLVAIKKMEVPEEY
;
A
#
# COMPACT_ATOMS: atom_id res chain seq x y z
N MET A 1 0.50 -23.09 -9.36
CA MET A 1 0.56 -21.69 -9.81
C MET A 1 1.99 -21.19 -9.78
N TYR A 2 2.36 -20.47 -10.80
CA TYR A 2 3.69 -19.85 -10.82
C TYR A 2 3.66 -18.50 -10.14
N ILE A 3 4.70 -18.22 -9.36
CA ILE A 3 4.83 -16.96 -8.63
C ILE A 3 4.80 -15.74 -9.57
N ASP A 4 5.32 -15.88 -10.79
CA ASP A 4 5.27 -14.80 -11.78
C ASP A 4 3.83 -14.40 -12.11
N ASP A 5 2.97 -15.38 -12.36
CA ASP A 5 1.58 -15.12 -12.72
C ASP A 5 0.81 -14.48 -11.57
N LEU A 6 1.06 -14.96 -10.37
CA LEU A 6 0.43 -14.40 -9.17
C LEU A 6 0.93 -12.97 -8.90
N THR A 7 2.23 -12.74 -9.03
CA THR A 7 2.82 -11.41 -8.88
C THR A 7 2.26 -10.44 -9.90
N ASP A 8 2.18 -10.86 -11.17
CA ASP A 8 1.62 -10.02 -12.23
C ASP A 8 0.14 -9.69 -11.98
N ALA A 9 -0.62 -10.65 -11.46
CA ALA A 9 -2.03 -10.42 -11.12
C ALA A 9 -2.18 -9.38 -10.01
N VAL A 10 -1.33 -9.44 -8.99
CA VAL A 10 -1.32 -8.45 -7.90
C VAL A 10 -0.97 -7.07 -8.44
N VAL A 11 0.08 -6.98 -9.26
CA VAL A 11 0.50 -5.71 -9.86
C VAL A 11 -0.64 -5.10 -10.68
N ALA A 12 -1.27 -5.88 -11.54
CA ALA A 12 -2.39 -5.41 -12.36
C ALA A 12 -3.56 -4.92 -11.51
N CYS A 13 -3.88 -5.65 -10.45
CA CYS A 13 -4.95 -5.29 -9.53
C CYS A 13 -4.67 -3.95 -8.84
N ALA A 14 -3.46 -3.76 -8.33
CA ALA A 14 -3.08 -2.53 -7.64
C ALA A 14 -2.99 -1.35 -8.62
N GLU A 15 -2.46 -1.57 -9.82
CA GLU A 15 -2.41 -0.52 -10.85
C GLU A 15 -3.79 -0.06 -11.26
N ALA A 16 -4.76 -0.97 -11.33
CA ALA A 16 -6.15 -0.62 -11.62
C ALA A 16 -6.76 0.28 -10.55
N GLU A 17 -6.24 0.23 -9.32
CA GLU A 17 -6.65 1.10 -8.21
C GLU A 17 -5.82 2.38 -8.14
N GLY A 18 -4.93 2.61 -9.09
CA GLY A 18 -4.13 3.82 -9.18
C GLY A 18 -2.78 3.77 -8.47
N TRP A 19 -2.34 2.61 -8.02
CA TRP A 19 -1.04 2.45 -7.39
C TRP A 19 0.06 2.22 -8.43
N GLU A 20 1.25 2.75 -8.16
CA GLU A 20 2.48 2.34 -8.83
C GLU A 20 3.05 1.19 -8.01
N VAL A 21 3.52 0.15 -8.70
CA VAL A 21 3.96 -1.06 -8.03
C VAL A 21 5.33 -1.49 -8.54
N GLU A 22 6.25 -1.72 -7.61
CA GLU A 22 7.49 -2.40 -7.89
C GLU A 22 7.43 -3.76 -7.20
N ALA A 23 7.85 -4.81 -7.89
CA ALA A 23 7.82 -6.17 -7.36
C ALA A 23 9.15 -6.86 -7.62
N GLY A 24 9.73 -7.42 -6.58
CA GLY A 24 10.95 -8.21 -6.67
C GLY A 24 10.69 -9.64 -6.23
N ILE A 25 10.96 -10.60 -7.09
CA ILE A 25 10.72 -12.02 -6.81
C ILE A 25 12.00 -12.71 -6.37
N ASN A 26 11.93 -13.40 -5.24
CA ASN A 26 12.94 -14.36 -4.82
C ASN A 26 12.46 -15.77 -5.21
N TYR A 27 12.93 -16.26 -6.34
CA TYR A 27 12.47 -17.55 -6.87
C TYR A 27 12.87 -18.73 -5.99
N LYS A 28 13.99 -18.61 -5.29
CA LYS A 28 14.45 -19.69 -4.42
C LYS A 28 13.49 -19.91 -3.25
N GLU A 29 13.02 -18.84 -2.66
CA GLU A 29 12.13 -18.91 -1.51
C GLU A 29 10.66 -18.77 -1.88
N GLN A 30 10.37 -18.47 -3.14
CA GLN A 30 9.02 -18.22 -3.65
C GLN A 30 8.33 -17.06 -2.93
N ASN A 31 9.11 -16.01 -2.67
CA ASN A 31 8.62 -14.79 -2.03
C ASN A 31 8.65 -13.62 -3.01
N THR A 32 7.70 -12.71 -2.88
CA THR A 32 7.69 -11.45 -3.64
C THR A 32 7.62 -10.28 -2.68
N LEU A 33 8.54 -9.34 -2.83
CA LEU A 33 8.48 -8.06 -2.11
C LEU A 33 7.81 -7.05 -3.01
N PHE A 34 6.70 -6.48 -2.54
CA PHE A 34 5.97 -5.42 -3.25
C PHE A 34 6.21 -4.08 -2.59
N GLU A 35 6.46 -3.06 -3.40
CA GLU A 35 6.38 -1.66 -2.97
C GLU A 35 5.21 -1.02 -3.68
N PHE A 36 4.23 -0.56 -2.91
CA PHE A 36 3.05 0.13 -3.43
C PHE A 36 3.19 1.62 -3.16
N GLY A 37 3.11 2.43 -4.21
CA GLY A 37 3.22 3.87 -4.10
C GLY A 37 2.04 4.58 -4.74
N LYS A 38 1.54 5.62 -4.09
CA LYS A 38 0.42 6.41 -4.60
C LYS A 38 0.43 7.78 -3.94
N PHE A 39 0.17 8.83 -4.72
CA PHE A 39 -0.04 10.15 -4.11
C PHE A 39 -1.38 10.18 -3.38
N SER A 40 -1.37 10.74 -2.18
CA SER A 40 -2.60 11.00 -1.46
C SER A 40 -3.40 12.11 -2.15
N PRO A 41 -4.70 12.27 -1.84
CA PRO A 41 -5.49 13.36 -2.39
C PRO A 41 -4.90 14.75 -2.12
N GLY A 42 -4.22 14.92 -0.99
CA GLY A 42 -3.54 16.16 -0.62
C GLY A 42 -2.17 16.35 -1.23
N GLY A 43 -1.68 15.40 -2.03
CA GLY A 43 -0.41 15.51 -2.73
C GLY A 43 0.81 14.92 -2.02
N ARG A 44 0.59 14.12 -0.97
CA ARG A 44 1.69 13.41 -0.29
C ARG A 44 2.10 12.19 -1.10
N ASP A 45 3.41 12.01 -1.25
CA ASP A 45 3.98 10.83 -1.88
C ASP A 45 4.04 9.71 -0.84
N PHE A 46 3.08 8.80 -0.91
CA PHE A 46 2.95 7.71 0.05
C PHE A 46 3.38 6.39 -0.57
N SER A 47 4.15 5.61 0.16
CA SER A 47 4.51 4.25 -0.26
C SER A 47 4.69 3.34 0.96
N PHE A 48 4.51 2.05 0.73
CA PHE A 48 4.80 1.04 1.76
C PHE A 48 5.21 -0.26 1.09
N GLU A 49 5.95 -1.08 1.83
CA GLU A 49 6.43 -2.38 1.37
C GLU A 49 5.77 -3.50 2.14
N VAL A 50 5.38 -4.56 1.44
CA VAL A 50 4.87 -5.79 2.05
C VAL A 50 5.34 -6.99 1.24
N GLU A 51 5.49 -8.11 1.92
CA GLU A 51 5.94 -9.35 1.32
C GLU A 51 4.79 -10.33 1.13
N MET A 52 4.81 -11.04 0.00
CA MET A 52 4.00 -12.22 -0.22
C MET A 52 4.90 -13.44 -0.07
N LYS A 53 4.60 -14.31 0.87
CA LYS A 53 5.43 -15.49 1.16
C LYS A 53 4.89 -16.73 0.49
N CYS A 54 5.81 -17.57 0.03
CA CYS A 54 5.50 -18.90 -0.51
C CYS A 54 4.49 -18.87 -1.64
N ALA A 55 4.52 -17.84 -2.49
CA ALA A 55 3.57 -17.64 -3.58
C ALA A 55 2.11 -17.81 -3.11
N ASN A 56 1.82 -17.30 -1.91
CA ASN A 56 0.51 -17.44 -1.26
C ASN A 56 -0.14 -16.07 -1.12
N ILE A 57 -1.22 -15.85 -1.85
CA ILE A 57 -1.96 -14.58 -1.83
C ILE A 57 -2.49 -14.25 -0.42
N ASN A 58 -2.86 -15.26 0.37
CA ASN A 58 -3.37 -15.03 1.71
C ASN A 58 -2.30 -14.41 2.63
N SER A 59 -1.02 -14.74 2.40
CA SER A 59 0.07 -14.12 3.15
C SER A 59 0.21 -12.63 2.82
N LEU A 60 -0.01 -12.25 1.56
CA LEU A 60 -0.01 -10.86 1.15
C LEU A 60 -1.18 -10.09 1.78
N ILE A 61 -2.37 -10.68 1.72
CA ILE A 61 -3.58 -10.09 2.32
C ILE A 61 -3.35 -9.86 3.82
N GLU A 62 -2.82 -10.84 4.52
CA GLU A 62 -2.52 -10.72 5.94
C GLU A 62 -1.50 -9.60 6.20
N ASN A 63 -0.44 -9.52 5.39
CA ASN A 63 0.59 -8.50 5.58
C ASN A 63 0.09 -7.09 5.27
N ILE A 64 -0.76 -6.93 4.26
CA ILE A 64 -1.39 -5.63 4.00
C ILE A 64 -2.34 -5.26 5.13
N ASP A 65 -3.12 -6.23 5.62
CA ASP A 65 -4.04 -6.00 6.73
C ASP A 65 -3.29 -5.60 8.01
N ASN A 66 -2.17 -6.26 8.30
CA ASN A 66 -1.32 -5.90 9.44
C ASN A 66 -0.77 -4.48 9.30
N TYR A 67 -0.36 -4.10 8.10
CA TYR A 67 0.11 -2.74 7.85
C TYR A 67 -1.03 -1.73 8.06
N TYR A 68 -2.21 -2.02 7.53
CA TYR A 68 -3.39 -1.18 7.69
C TYR A 68 -3.75 -1.00 9.17
N GLU A 69 -3.76 -2.08 9.94
CA GLU A 69 -4.07 -2.04 11.38
C GLU A 69 -3.03 -1.24 12.16
N SER A 70 -1.78 -1.21 11.71
CA SER A 70 -0.71 -0.47 12.36
C SER A 70 -0.63 1.00 11.94
N PHE A 71 -1.38 1.39 10.90
CA PHE A 71 -1.34 2.76 10.39
C PHE A 71 -1.95 3.71 11.42
N ASP A 72 -1.12 4.64 11.91
CA ASP A 72 -1.53 5.61 12.93
C ASP A 72 -1.70 6.98 12.29
N VAL A 73 -2.95 7.39 12.12
CA VAL A 73 -3.30 8.66 11.50
C VAL A 73 -2.67 9.85 12.24
N ASP A 74 -2.65 9.81 13.57
CA ASP A 74 -2.08 10.90 14.37
C ASP A 74 -0.57 11.00 14.15
N TYR A 75 0.13 9.87 14.15
CA TYR A 75 1.57 9.83 13.90
C TYR A 75 1.89 10.28 12.48
N GLU A 76 1.14 9.80 11.49
CA GLU A 76 1.32 10.18 10.09
C GLU A 76 1.09 11.67 9.88
N THR A 77 0.12 12.23 10.58
CA THR A 77 -0.10 13.69 10.56
C THR A 77 1.11 14.41 11.14
N TYR A 78 1.59 13.96 12.28
CA TYR A 78 2.72 14.59 12.98
C TYR A 78 3.97 14.64 12.12
N ILE A 79 4.35 13.56 11.47
CA ILE A 79 5.61 13.50 10.68
C ILE A 79 5.56 14.37 9.42
N TRP A 80 4.38 14.80 8.98
CA TRP A 80 4.23 15.68 7.82
C TRP A 80 4.04 17.15 8.21
N LEU A 81 4.26 17.49 9.47
CA LEU A 81 4.17 18.85 9.97
C LEU A 81 5.58 19.40 10.26
N ASP A 82 5.73 20.71 10.01
CA ASP A 82 6.93 21.44 10.44
C ASP A 82 6.79 21.83 11.92
N GLN A 83 7.79 22.56 12.44
CA GLN A 83 7.81 22.95 13.85
C GLN A 83 6.70 23.95 14.23
N TRP A 84 6.04 24.57 13.25
CA TRP A 84 4.93 25.50 13.49
C TRP A 84 3.56 24.89 13.28
N GLY A 85 3.49 23.59 13.02
CA GLY A 85 2.23 22.88 12.80
C GLY A 85 1.66 23.04 11.39
N HIS A 86 2.51 23.37 10.41
CA HIS A 86 2.12 23.47 9.01
C HIS A 86 2.66 22.27 8.23
N GLY A 87 1.91 21.85 7.19
CA GLY A 87 2.36 20.78 6.32
C GLY A 87 3.64 21.12 5.58
N LYS A 88 4.48 20.12 5.39
CA LYS A 88 5.76 20.23 4.69
C LYS A 88 5.89 19.14 3.62
N ASN A 89 6.87 19.31 2.73
CA ASN A 89 7.25 18.29 1.72
C ASN A 89 6.07 17.83 0.85
N GLY A 90 5.26 18.79 0.41
CA GLY A 90 4.13 18.49 -0.47
C GLY A 90 2.81 18.25 0.24
N ALA A 91 2.80 18.17 1.57
CA ALA A 91 1.58 18.05 2.34
C ALA A 91 0.78 19.36 2.31
N PRO A 92 -0.56 19.30 2.55
CA PRO A 92 -1.36 20.51 2.68
C PRO A 92 -0.83 21.41 3.79
N TYR A 93 -0.97 22.72 3.63
CA TYR A 93 -0.39 23.68 4.56
C TYR A 93 -1.04 23.64 5.94
N ARG A 94 -2.37 23.51 6.00
CA ARG A 94 -3.11 23.59 7.27
C ARG A 94 -3.08 22.25 8.01
N LEU A 95 -2.89 22.30 9.32
CA LEU A 95 -2.89 21.11 10.19
C LEU A 95 -4.13 20.23 9.96
N ARG A 96 -5.31 20.82 9.93
CA ARG A 96 -6.54 20.05 9.69
C ARG A 96 -6.49 19.31 8.34
N SER A 97 -5.98 19.96 7.31
CA SER A 97 -5.88 19.35 5.98
C SER A 97 -4.85 18.24 5.95
N VAL A 98 -3.78 18.34 6.73
CA VAL A 98 -2.79 17.25 6.86
C VAL A 98 -3.43 16.05 7.57
N LEU A 99 -4.22 16.30 8.62
CA LEU A 99 -4.94 15.24 9.31
C LEU A 99 -5.95 14.54 8.39
N GLU A 100 -6.76 15.32 7.67
CA GLU A 100 -7.73 14.78 6.72
C GLU A 100 -7.04 13.96 5.62
N ASP A 101 -5.87 14.41 5.17
CA ASP A 101 -5.09 13.69 4.16
C ASP A 101 -4.52 12.38 4.71
N ALA A 102 -4.11 12.35 5.97
CA ALA A 102 -3.67 11.11 6.63
C ALA A 102 -4.83 10.10 6.74
N GLU A 103 -6.03 10.58 7.06
CA GLU A 103 -7.23 9.76 7.08
C GLU A 103 -7.55 9.22 5.68
N ALA A 104 -7.40 10.05 4.65
CA ALA A 104 -7.61 9.63 3.27
C ALA A 104 -6.57 8.59 2.84
N THR A 105 -5.33 8.72 3.32
CA THR A 105 -4.27 7.74 3.06
C THR A 105 -4.60 6.38 3.70
N GLU A 106 -5.08 6.38 4.93
CA GLU A 106 -5.54 5.15 5.59
C GLU A 106 -6.62 4.46 4.74
N LYS A 107 -7.56 5.24 4.23
CA LYS A 107 -8.61 4.72 3.35
C LYS A 107 -8.07 4.15 2.04
N MET A 108 -7.04 4.76 1.48
CA MET A 108 -6.38 4.22 0.27
C MET A 108 -5.83 2.82 0.52
N ILE A 109 -5.23 2.59 1.68
CA ILE A 109 -4.70 1.27 2.05
C ILE A 109 -5.84 0.27 2.18
N GLU A 110 -6.94 0.65 2.83
CA GLU A 110 -8.13 -0.18 2.97
C GLU A 110 -8.70 -0.57 1.60
N GLU A 111 -8.81 0.39 0.69
CA GLU A 111 -9.33 0.14 -0.66
C GLU A 111 -8.42 -0.82 -1.44
N LEU A 112 -7.10 -0.70 -1.30
CA LEU A 112 -6.16 -1.65 -1.90
C LEU A 112 -6.36 -3.05 -1.32
N LEU A 113 -6.49 -3.16 0.00
CA LEU A 113 -6.72 -4.44 0.66
C LEU A 113 -8.00 -5.10 0.16
N VAL A 114 -9.09 -4.33 0.04
CA VAL A 114 -10.36 -4.83 -0.48
C VAL A 114 -10.22 -5.31 -1.93
N ALA A 115 -9.51 -4.55 -2.76
CA ALA A 115 -9.28 -4.93 -4.15
C ALA A 115 -8.49 -6.24 -4.27
N ILE A 116 -7.44 -6.39 -3.47
CA ILE A 116 -6.64 -7.62 -3.47
C ILE A 116 -7.47 -8.81 -2.99
N LYS A 117 -8.32 -8.63 -1.98
CA LYS A 117 -9.20 -9.69 -1.48
C LYS A 117 -10.21 -10.16 -2.53
N LYS A 118 -10.65 -9.27 -3.40
CA LYS A 118 -11.62 -9.57 -4.46
C LYS A 118 -10.98 -10.06 -5.75
N MET A 119 -9.67 -10.00 -5.84
CA MET A 119 -8.94 -10.37 -7.03
C MET A 119 -9.15 -11.85 -7.36
N GLU A 120 -9.35 -12.14 -8.65
CA GLU A 120 -9.34 -13.51 -9.10
C GLU A 120 -7.90 -14.02 -9.15
N VAL A 121 -7.63 -15.05 -8.35
CA VAL A 121 -6.32 -15.68 -8.32
C VAL A 121 -6.24 -16.69 -9.47
N PRO A 122 -5.17 -16.65 -10.30
CA PRO A 122 -4.99 -17.67 -11.33
C PRO A 122 -5.05 -19.08 -10.72
N GLU A 123 -5.80 -19.94 -11.35
CA GLU A 123 -5.95 -21.31 -10.83
C GLU A 123 -4.67 -22.12 -11.01
N GLU A 124 -4.42 -22.97 -10.04
CA GLU A 124 -3.31 -23.87 -10.02
C GLU A 124 -3.77 -25.29 -10.37
N TYR A 125 -2.99 -25.95 -11.21
CA TYR A 125 -3.28 -27.31 -11.65
C TYR A 125 -2.13 -28.27 -11.35
#